data_0420e073188e97c116a3c602ff6328d7
#
_entry.id   0420e073188e97c116a3c602ff6328d7
#
_cell.length_a   1.000
_cell.length_b   1.000
_cell.length_c   1.000
_cell.angle_alpha   90.00
_cell.angle_beta   90.00
_cell.angle_gamma   90.00
#
_symmetry.space_group_name_H-M   'P 1'
#
loop_
_entity.id
_entity.type
_entity.pdbx_description
1 polymer ?
#
loop_
_entity_poly.entity_id
_entity_poly.type
_entity_poly.pdbx_seq_one_letter_code
_entity_poly.pdbx_strand_id
1 'polypeptide(L)'
;MCIRDPISGIGGMNHFLLPGRGPGGERSGRYGDVAVPLLVARLLALGAARNDLRAKVFGGGHVLSTVPAGGRTLGADNVQMAMSALRDEGVRLVSEDVGGTRGRKLAFNTVDGTALVWRL
;
A
#
# COMPACT_ATOMS: atom_id res chain seq x y z
N MET A 1 0.96 -3.05 1.09
CA MET A 1 0.88 -1.96 2.10
C MET A 1 0.29 -2.51 3.38
N CYS A 2 0.87 -2.14 4.50
CA CYS A 2 0.37 -2.48 5.83
C CYS A 2 0.06 -1.19 6.58
N ILE A 3 -1.05 -1.17 7.31
CA ILE A 3 -1.42 -0.04 8.15
C ILE A 3 -1.81 -0.57 9.53
N ARG A 4 -1.32 0.05 10.58
CA ARG A 4 -1.63 -0.35 11.96
C ARG A 4 -1.73 0.86 12.88
N ASP A 5 -2.65 0.78 13.82
CA ASP A 5 -2.73 1.69 14.96
C ASP A 5 -1.99 1.03 16.13
N PRO A 6 -0.81 1.53 16.55
CA PRO A 6 -0.06 0.89 17.63
C PRO A 6 -0.70 1.07 19.00
N ILE A 7 -1.63 1.98 19.16
CA ILE A 7 -2.33 2.22 20.43
C ILE A 7 -3.44 1.17 20.62
N SER A 8 -4.30 0.98 19.62
CA SER A 8 -5.39 -0.01 19.68
C SER A 8 -4.94 -1.42 19.31
N GLY A 9 -3.81 -1.56 18.59
CA GLY A 9 -3.35 -2.83 18.06
C GLY A 9 -4.10 -3.30 16.81
N ILE A 10 -4.97 -2.46 16.25
CA ILE A 10 -5.76 -2.79 15.06
C ILE A 10 -4.91 -2.54 13.81
N GLY A 11 -4.82 -3.54 12.96
CA GLY A 11 -4.03 -3.45 11.74
C GLY A 11 -4.56 -4.30 10.62
N GLY A 12 -4.11 -3.99 9.42
CA GLY A 12 -4.49 -4.73 8.22
C GLY A 12 -3.54 -4.43 7.06
N MET A 13 -3.77 -5.12 5.97
CA MET A 13 -2.96 -4.94 4.76
C MET A 13 -3.84 -5.00 3.52
N ASN A 14 -3.34 -4.42 2.45
CA ASN A 14 -3.90 -4.57 1.12
C ASN A 14 -2.80 -4.91 0.10
N HIS A 15 -3.24 -5.40 -1.04
CA HIS A 15 -2.37 -5.69 -2.17
C HIS A 15 -3.12 -5.29 -3.44
N PHE A 16 -2.99 -4.04 -3.85
CA PHE A 16 -3.60 -3.59 -5.09
C PHE A 16 -2.63 -3.81 -6.26
N LEU A 17 -3.18 -3.94 -7.46
CA LEU A 17 -2.47 -4.32 -8.67
C LEU A 17 -2.28 -3.17 -9.65
N LEU A 18 -3.20 -2.21 -9.61
CA LEU A 18 -3.25 -1.07 -10.54
C LEU A 18 -3.38 0.23 -9.75
N PRO A 19 -2.82 1.34 -10.24
CA PRO A 19 -2.82 2.59 -9.47
C PRO A 19 -4.22 3.16 -9.30
N GLY A 20 -4.96 3.32 -10.39
CA GLY A 20 -6.30 3.90 -10.37
C GLY A 20 -7.24 3.18 -11.30
N ARG A 21 -8.53 3.26 -10.97
CA ARG A 21 -9.58 2.61 -11.76
C ARG A 21 -9.90 3.33 -13.08
N GLY A 22 -9.45 4.59 -13.22
CA GLY A 22 -9.76 5.39 -14.38
C GLY A 22 -11.24 5.78 -14.50
N PRO A 23 -11.60 6.55 -15.54
CA PRO A 23 -12.99 6.94 -15.79
C PRO A 23 -13.87 5.73 -16.05
N GLY A 24 -15.02 5.64 -15.35
CA GLY A 24 -15.98 4.56 -15.53
C GLY A 24 -15.55 3.21 -14.97
N GLY A 25 -14.38 3.13 -14.31
CA GLY A 25 -13.91 1.90 -13.68
C GLY A 25 -14.72 1.54 -12.45
N GLU A 26 -14.83 0.23 -12.17
CA GLU A 26 -15.55 -0.26 -10.99
C GLU A 26 -14.79 0.04 -9.70
N ARG A 27 -15.52 0.14 -8.59
CA ARG A 27 -14.91 0.26 -7.26
C ARG A 27 -14.45 -1.11 -6.78
N SER A 28 -13.17 -1.39 -6.99
CA SER A 28 -12.56 -2.66 -6.63
C SER A 28 -11.24 -2.42 -5.89
N GLY A 29 -10.97 -3.24 -4.88
CA GLY A 29 -9.71 -3.22 -4.14
C GLY A 29 -8.47 -3.60 -4.97
N ARG A 30 -8.64 -3.96 -6.23
CA ARG A 30 -7.52 -4.13 -7.17
C ARG A 30 -6.87 -2.80 -7.58
N TYR A 31 -7.56 -1.68 -7.37
CA TYR A 31 -7.08 -0.34 -7.69
C TYR A 31 -6.65 0.41 -6.42
N GLY A 32 -5.48 1.03 -6.43
CA GLY A 32 -4.93 1.71 -5.27
C GLY A 32 -5.79 2.86 -4.76
N ASP A 33 -6.43 3.60 -5.67
CA ASP A 33 -7.33 4.71 -5.31
C ASP A 33 -8.60 4.26 -4.57
N VAL A 34 -8.91 2.97 -4.62
CA VAL A 34 -10.00 2.34 -3.84
C VAL A 34 -9.44 1.58 -2.65
N ALA A 35 -8.38 0.80 -2.84
CA ALA A 35 -7.84 -0.11 -1.82
C ALA A 35 -7.33 0.62 -0.58
N VAL A 36 -6.67 1.77 -0.76
CA VAL A 36 -6.09 2.51 0.37
C VAL A 36 -7.18 3.17 1.23
N PRO A 37 -8.11 3.96 0.67
CA PRO A 37 -9.21 4.48 1.47
C PRO A 37 -10.08 3.40 2.12
N LEU A 38 -10.29 2.29 1.42
CA LEU A 38 -11.09 1.17 1.95
C LEU A 38 -10.42 0.55 3.18
N LEU A 39 -9.10 0.32 3.13
CA LEU A 39 -8.38 -0.23 4.28
C LEU A 39 -8.47 0.73 5.48
N VAL A 40 -8.23 2.02 5.27
CA VAL A 40 -8.35 3.02 6.34
C VAL A 40 -9.75 3.02 6.93
N ALA A 41 -10.79 3.05 6.09
CA ALA A 41 -12.17 3.05 6.57
C ALA A 41 -12.49 1.82 7.43
N ARG A 42 -12.02 0.64 7.03
CA ARG A 42 -12.23 -0.60 7.79
C ARG A 42 -11.49 -0.60 9.12
N LEU A 43 -10.27 -0.08 9.16
CA LEU A 43 -9.53 0.04 10.43
C LEU A 43 -10.23 0.98 11.41
N LEU A 44 -10.73 2.12 10.91
CA LEU A 44 -11.49 3.06 11.73
C LEU A 44 -12.80 2.44 12.24
N ALA A 45 -13.49 1.67 11.41
CA ALA A 45 -14.71 0.97 11.79
C ALA A 45 -14.45 -0.08 12.89
N LEU A 46 -13.26 -0.66 12.95
CA LEU A 46 -12.85 -1.60 13.99
C LEU A 46 -12.43 -0.91 15.29
N GLY A 47 -12.27 0.41 15.29
CA GLY A 47 -11.93 1.17 16.50
C GLY A 47 -10.55 1.84 16.47
N ALA A 48 -9.82 1.76 15.36
CA ALA A 48 -8.56 2.50 15.23
C ALA A 48 -8.80 4.01 15.15
N ALA A 49 -7.85 4.80 15.64
CA ALA A 49 -7.87 6.25 15.54
C ALA A 49 -7.01 6.70 14.35
N ARG A 50 -7.56 7.56 13.49
CA ARG A 50 -6.88 8.02 12.25
C ARG A 50 -5.50 8.58 12.54
N ASN A 51 -5.36 9.43 13.56
CA ASN A 51 -4.10 10.08 13.89
C ASN A 51 -3.04 9.11 14.41
N ASP A 52 -3.44 7.92 14.86
CA ASP A 52 -2.53 6.89 15.36
C ASP A 52 -2.11 5.90 14.29
N LEU A 53 -2.73 5.94 13.10
CA LEU A 53 -2.40 5.03 12.01
C LEU A 53 -0.97 5.25 11.51
N ARG A 54 -0.26 4.13 11.32
CA ARG A 54 1.09 4.11 10.76
C ARG A 54 1.13 3.14 9.59
N ALA A 55 1.67 3.59 8.46
CA ALA A 55 1.72 2.81 7.23
C ALA A 55 3.14 2.37 6.89
N LYS A 56 3.23 1.19 6.28
CA LYS A 56 4.44 0.67 5.65
C LYS A 56 4.09 0.25 4.22
N VAL A 57 4.89 0.68 3.25
CA VAL A 57 4.65 0.44 1.83
C VAL A 57 5.75 -0.44 1.25
N PHE A 58 5.35 -1.47 0.51
CA PHE A 58 6.27 -2.45 -0.09
C PHE A 58 5.85 -2.74 -1.52
N GLY A 59 6.82 -2.98 -2.39
CA GLY A 59 6.57 -3.44 -3.75
C GLY A 59 6.96 -2.43 -4.82
N GLY A 60 6.22 -2.42 -5.90
CA GLY A 60 6.49 -1.52 -7.02
C GLY A 60 7.74 -1.88 -7.82
N GLY A 61 8.25 -3.10 -7.71
CA GLY A 61 9.38 -3.57 -8.49
C GLY A 61 9.03 -3.72 -9.97
N HIS A 62 10.02 -3.46 -10.84
CA HIS A 62 9.93 -3.71 -12.27
C HIS A 62 10.63 -5.03 -12.59
N VAL A 63 9.85 -6.10 -12.66
CA VAL A 63 10.36 -7.47 -12.84
C VAL A 63 10.64 -7.79 -14.31
N LEU A 64 10.01 -7.05 -15.23
CA LEU A 64 10.19 -7.24 -16.67
C LEU A 64 11.53 -6.68 -17.14
N SER A 65 12.13 -7.32 -18.17
CA SER A 65 13.43 -6.92 -18.71
C SER A 65 13.40 -5.64 -19.55
N THR A 66 12.20 -5.19 -19.96
CA THR A 66 12.03 -4.02 -20.82
C THR A 66 11.35 -2.88 -20.07
N VAL A 67 11.85 -1.67 -20.25
CA VAL A 67 11.23 -0.46 -19.71
C VAL A 67 10.22 0.06 -20.73
N PRO A 68 8.97 0.39 -20.31
CA PRO A 68 7.97 0.96 -21.21
C PRO A 68 8.44 2.28 -21.84
N ALA A 69 7.82 2.63 -22.98
CA ALA A 69 8.01 3.94 -23.59
C ALA A 69 7.70 5.05 -22.56
N GLY A 70 8.59 6.04 -22.46
CA GLY A 70 8.48 7.12 -21.47
C GLY A 70 9.11 6.81 -20.11
N GLY A 71 9.67 5.61 -19.91
CA GLY A 71 10.42 5.26 -18.71
C GLY A 71 9.60 5.04 -17.44
N ARG A 72 8.28 5.14 -17.49
CA ARG A 72 7.40 4.89 -16.33
C ARG A 72 6.98 3.42 -16.29
N THR A 73 7.07 2.82 -15.11
CA THR A 73 6.65 1.44 -14.89
C THR A 73 5.34 1.42 -14.10
N LEU A 74 4.58 0.35 -14.25
CA LEU A 74 3.37 0.13 -13.46
C LEU A 74 3.69 0.12 -11.96
N GLY A 75 4.82 -0.49 -11.58
CA GLY A 75 5.27 -0.51 -10.18
C GLY A 75 5.51 0.89 -9.63
N ALA A 76 6.15 1.76 -10.39
CA ALA A 76 6.38 3.15 -9.99
C ALA A 76 5.05 3.91 -9.83
N ASP A 77 4.10 3.69 -10.73
CA ASP A 77 2.77 4.31 -10.65
C ASP A 77 2.00 3.81 -9.43
N ASN A 78 2.10 2.52 -9.10
CA ASN A 78 1.49 1.95 -7.91
C ASN A 78 2.09 2.55 -6.62
N VAL A 79 3.40 2.72 -6.56
CA VAL A 79 4.07 3.36 -5.41
C VAL A 79 3.58 4.80 -5.26
N GLN A 80 3.54 5.56 -6.35
CA GLN A 80 3.08 6.94 -6.33
C GLN A 80 1.62 7.04 -5.85
N MET A 81 0.75 6.14 -6.31
CA MET A 81 -0.63 6.08 -5.86
C MET A 81 -0.71 5.79 -4.36
N ALA A 82 0.08 4.83 -3.86
CA ALA A 82 0.12 4.51 -2.44
C ALA A 82 0.48 5.72 -1.59
N MET A 83 1.54 6.43 -1.96
CA MET A 83 2.03 7.60 -1.23
C MET A 83 1.01 8.74 -1.25
N SER A 84 0.42 9.00 -2.41
CA SER A 84 -0.61 10.04 -2.61
C SER A 84 -1.86 9.72 -1.79
N ALA A 85 -2.35 8.49 -1.85
CA ALA A 85 -3.54 8.08 -1.11
C ALA A 85 -3.34 8.14 0.41
N LEU A 86 -2.18 7.72 0.91
CA LEU A 86 -1.85 7.84 2.34
C LEU A 86 -1.83 9.30 2.79
N ARG A 87 -1.27 10.18 1.97
CA ARG A 87 -1.22 11.62 2.25
C ARG A 87 -2.64 12.20 2.30
N ASP A 88 -3.49 11.84 1.34
CA ASP A 88 -4.89 12.28 1.30
C ASP A 88 -5.69 11.79 2.51
N GLU A 89 -5.39 10.59 2.99
CA GLU A 89 -6.02 10.04 4.20
C GLU A 89 -5.42 10.57 5.50
N GLY A 90 -4.33 11.32 5.44
CA GLY A 90 -3.64 11.82 6.62
C GLY A 90 -2.91 10.74 7.43
N VAL A 91 -2.53 9.64 6.77
CA VAL A 91 -1.85 8.51 7.42
C VAL A 91 -0.34 8.67 7.30
N ARG A 92 0.35 8.54 8.42
CA ARG A 92 1.81 8.68 8.49
C ARG A 92 2.51 7.45 7.90
N LEU A 93 3.39 7.67 6.94
CA LEU A 93 4.30 6.65 6.43
C LEU A 93 5.51 6.53 7.36
N VAL A 94 5.77 5.35 7.90
CA VAL A 94 6.88 5.11 8.83
C VAL A 94 7.99 4.24 8.24
N SER A 95 7.72 3.49 7.17
CA SER A 95 8.70 2.63 6.53
C SER A 95 8.29 2.33 5.09
N GLU A 96 9.28 2.13 4.23
CA GLU A 96 9.06 1.72 2.84
C GLU A 96 10.20 0.83 2.34
N ASP A 97 9.85 -0.11 1.48
CA ASP A 97 10.80 -0.90 0.67
C ASP A 97 10.17 -1.06 -0.72
N VAL A 98 10.52 -0.15 -1.61
CA VAL A 98 9.83 0.03 -2.90
C VAL A 98 10.80 0.08 -4.06
N GLY A 99 10.29 -0.18 -5.27
CA GLY A 99 11.06 -0.08 -6.50
C GLY A 99 11.96 -1.28 -6.73
N GLY A 100 13.04 -1.05 -7.46
CA GLY A 100 13.97 -2.11 -7.85
C GLY A 100 13.43 -3.02 -8.95
N THR A 101 14.04 -4.19 -9.11
CA THR A 101 13.77 -5.11 -10.21
C THR A 101 13.22 -6.46 -9.75
N ARG A 102 13.01 -6.63 -8.44
CA ARG A 102 12.57 -7.92 -7.85
C ARG A 102 11.21 -7.77 -7.20
N GLY A 103 10.40 -8.81 -7.34
CA GLY A 103 9.18 -8.96 -6.56
C GLY A 103 9.48 -9.20 -5.08
N ARG A 104 8.45 -9.10 -4.27
CA ARG A 104 8.57 -9.29 -2.82
C ARG A 104 7.47 -10.18 -2.29
N LYS A 105 7.83 -10.99 -1.30
CA LYS A 105 6.87 -11.67 -0.44
C LYS A 105 6.83 -10.93 0.90
N LEU A 106 5.65 -10.70 1.42
CA LEU A 106 5.43 -9.94 2.64
C LEU A 106 4.65 -10.78 3.65
N ALA A 107 5.10 -10.78 4.90
CA ALA A 107 4.31 -11.26 6.03
C ALA A 107 4.19 -10.14 7.06
N PHE A 108 2.96 -9.85 7.48
CA PHE A 108 2.65 -8.79 8.41
C PHE A 108 2.04 -9.36 9.69
N ASN A 109 2.66 -9.05 10.83
CA ASN A 109 2.15 -9.43 12.14
C ASN A 109 1.37 -8.24 12.72
N THR A 110 0.05 -8.38 12.82
CA THR A 110 -0.80 -7.31 13.35
C THR A 110 -0.69 -7.13 14.86
N VAL A 111 -0.15 -8.12 15.59
CA VAL A 111 0.02 -8.02 17.04
C VAL A 111 1.06 -6.97 17.41
N ASP A 112 2.22 -6.97 16.74
CA ASP A 112 3.34 -6.09 17.05
C ASP A 112 3.69 -5.09 15.93
N GLY A 113 3.06 -5.24 14.75
CA GLY A 113 3.32 -4.38 13.59
C GLY A 113 4.57 -4.77 12.79
N THR A 114 5.20 -5.88 13.09
CA THR A 114 6.37 -6.35 12.34
C THR A 114 5.98 -6.73 10.92
N ALA A 115 6.75 -6.26 9.94
CA ALA A 115 6.64 -6.67 8.55
C ALA A 115 7.94 -7.36 8.12
N LEU A 116 7.83 -8.59 7.68
CA LEU A 116 8.94 -9.37 7.12
C LEU A 116 8.85 -9.36 5.61
N VAL A 117 9.95 -9.03 4.96
CA VAL A 117 10.03 -8.89 3.51
C VAL A 117 11.11 -9.79 2.95
N TRP A 118 10.76 -10.61 1.96
CA TRP A 118 11.71 -11.41 1.20
C TRP A 118 11.70 -10.96 -0.25
N ARG A 119 12.88 -10.70 -0.81
CA ARG A 119 13.01 -10.45 -2.24
C ARG A 119 13.05 -11.76 -3.00
N LEU A 120 12.20 -11.82 -4.02
CA LEU A 120 12.06 -13.02 -4.86
C LEU A 120 13.11 -13.08 -5.97
#